data_ca3866d3d7770c8f8773b6ccc1997537
#
_entry.id   ca3866d3d7770c8f8773b6ccc1997537
#
_cell.length_a   1.000
_cell.length_b   1.000
_cell.length_c   1.000
_cell.angle_alpha   90.00
_cell.angle_beta   90.00
_cell.angle_gamma   90.00
#
_symmetry.space_group_name_H-M   'P 1'
#
loop_
_entity.id
_entity.type
_entity.pdbx_description
1 polymer ?
#
loop_
_entity_poly.entity_id
_entity_poly.type
_entity_poly.pdbx_seq_one_letter_code
_entity_poly.pdbx_strand_id
1 'polypeptide(L)'
;LGKYYIKEIKSPTGYIKDQEKHEVELTWDTTAGSINDIRDDDKVPDKEDPFGNEDNNVSTGIYVLEKGEKLNQKIKDAESVTFTWKSAPEGAVTTDVSQNKDGSIVLWNDDGDCYISSQRAGQVIYMNAISSKMFKNCRNLTEINFKNIDTSAVVDMSQMFYAMDSIKTLDLSSFNTSNVEDVSQMFYGNPVLKTTYVMDQILKIEEDKFIEEHPLKIVAMPK
;
A
#
# COMPACT_ATOMS: atom_id res chain seq x y z
N LEU A 1 -23.77 20.32 3.95
CA LEU A 1 -22.89 21.25 4.64
C LEU A 1 -23.49 21.59 6.00
N GLY A 2 -22.68 21.70 7.05
CA GLY A 2 -23.16 21.92 8.40
C GLY A 2 -22.08 21.56 9.43
N LYS A 3 -22.53 21.53 10.70
CA LYS A 3 -21.66 21.19 11.82
C LYS A 3 -21.62 19.66 12.00
N TYR A 4 -20.41 19.14 12.11
CA TYR A 4 -20.12 17.73 12.32
C TYR A 4 -19.23 17.58 13.54
N TYR A 5 -19.23 16.38 14.11
CA TYR A 5 -18.36 16.06 15.22
C TYR A 5 -17.46 14.90 14.86
N ILE A 6 -16.17 15.07 15.07
CA ILE A 6 -15.18 13.99 14.97
C ILE A 6 -14.94 13.47 16.39
N LYS A 7 -14.98 12.16 16.54
CA LYS A 7 -14.66 11.48 17.79
C LYS A 7 -13.85 10.22 17.50
N GLU A 8 -12.73 10.07 18.18
CA GLU A 8 -11.96 8.84 18.10
C GLU A 8 -12.73 7.70 18.76
N ILE A 9 -13.03 6.64 18.00
CA ILE A 9 -13.75 5.46 18.48
C ILE A 9 -12.75 4.42 19.04
N LYS A 10 -11.59 4.27 18.37
CA LYS A 10 -10.56 3.32 18.76
C LYS A 10 -9.19 3.92 18.46
N SER A 11 -8.35 4.04 19.49
CA SER A 11 -6.97 4.47 19.36
C SER A 11 -6.07 3.34 18.87
N PRO A 12 -5.07 3.60 18.02
CA PRO A 12 -4.04 2.62 17.69
C PRO A 12 -3.28 2.17 18.96
N THR A 13 -2.69 0.98 18.91
CA THR A 13 -1.92 0.45 20.04
C THR A 13 -0.74 1.38 20.36
N GLY A 14 -0.68 1.84 21.62
CA GLY A 14 0.37 2.74 22.10
C GLY A 14 -0.02 4.22 22.12
N TYR A 15 -1.23 4.58 21.68
CA TYR A 15 -1.76 5.94 21.77
C TYR A 15 -2.85 6.06 22.83
N ILE A 16 -2.93 7.23 23.47
CA ILE A 16 -4.03 7.54 24.39
C ILE A 16 -5.22 7.97 23.54
N LYS A 17 -6.38 7.35 23.79
CA LYS A 17 -7.61 7.68 23.09
C LYS A 17 -8.05 9.09 23.42
N ASP A 18 -8.27 9.90 22.39
CA ASP A 18 -8.93 11.19 22.55
C ASP A 18 -10.40 10.97 22.89
N GLN A 19 -10.85 11.51 24.02
CA GLN A 19 -12.23 11.40 24.50
C GLN A 19 -13.07 12.62 24.13
N GLU A 20 -12.45 13.65 23.59
CA GLU A 20 -13.16 14.89 23.24
C GLU A 20 -13.89 14.77 21.91
N LYS A 21 -14.90 15.58 21.75
CA LYS A 21 -15.62 15.75 20.49
C LYS A 21 -15.11 17.02 19.83
N HIS A 22 -14.49 16.87 18.68
CA HIS A 22 -14.05 18.02 17.88
C HIS A 22 -15.16 18.44 16.93
N GLU A 23 -15.64 19.69 17.07
CA GLU A 23 -16.63 20.25 16.17
C GLU A 23 -15.95 20.72 14.88
N VAL A 24 -16.45 20.24 13.74
CA VAL A 24 -16.00 20.64 12.40
C VAL A 24 -17.17 21.23 11.64
N GLU A 25 -17.03 22.46 11.17
CA GLU A 25 -18.00 23.09 10.29
C GLU A 25 -17.56 22.95 8.83
N LEU A 26 -18.33 22.25 8.01
CA LEU A 26 -18.09 22.13 6.57
C LEU A 26 -18.81 23.28 5.85
N THR A 27 -18.05 24.17 5.23
CA THR A 27 -18.52 25.24 4.35
C THR A 27 -18.21 24.93 2.90
N TRP A 28 -18.73 25.71 1.96
CA TRP A 28 -18.40 25.54 0.54
C TRP A 28 -16.91 25.69 0.26
N ASP A 29 -16.21 26.53 1.00
CA ASP A 29 -14.78 26.76 0.84
C ASP A 29 -13.94 25.57 1.32
N THR A 30 -14.42 24.82 2.34
CA THR A 30 -13.74 23.62 2.85
C THR A 30 -13.95 22.40 1.94
N THR A 31 -14.97 22.38 1.09
CA THR A 31 -15.22 21.28 0.14
C THR A 31 -14.38 21.42 -1.14
N ALA A 32 -13.85 22.59 -1.45
CA ALA A 32 -12.96 22.83 -2.59
C ALA A 32 -11.45 22.69 -2.24
N GLY A 33 -11.12 22.74 -0.94
CA GLY A 33 -9.78 22.53 -0.43
C GLY A 33 -9.58 21.08 0.05
N SER A 34 -8.41 20.57 -0.11
CA SER A 34 -8.03 19.30 0.49
C SER A 34 -8.27 19.33 2.02
N ILE A 35 -8.65 18.18 2.59
CA ILE A 35 -8.86 17.96 4.04
C ILE A 35 -7.60 18.25 4.90
N ASN A 36 -6.61 18.91 4.34
CA ASN A 36 -5.31 19.17 4.94
C ASN A 36 -5.30 20.28 6.00
N ASP A 37 -6.43 20.92 6.29
CA ASP A 37 -6.46 22.09 7.15
C ASP A 37 -7.14 21.89 8.52
N ILE A 38 -7.34 20.64 8.93
CA ILE A 38 -7.70 20.38 10.33
C ILE A 38 -6.40 20.32 11.13
N ARG A 39 -5.83 21.49 11.41
CA ARG A 39 -4.80 21.64 12.43
C ARG A 39 -5.50 21.88 13.77
N ASP A 40 -5.39 20.90 14.64
CA ASP A 40 -5.58 21.15 16.07
C ASP A 40 -4.29 21.81 16.58
N ASP A 41 -4.35 23.10 16.90
CA ASP A 41 -3.22 23.86 17.46
C ASP A 41 -2.94 23.53 18.94
N ASP A 42 -3.63 22.57 19.53
CA ASP A 42 -3.43 22.12 20.89
C ASP A 42 -2.41 20.96 20.96
N LYS A 43 -1.14 21.39 21.04
CA LYS A 43 0.03 20.74 21.63
C LYS A 43 -0.18 19.34 22.18
N VAL A 44 0.05 18.34 21.33
CA VAL A 44 0.57 17.05 21.82
C VAL A 44 2.03 17.27 22.17
N PRO A 45 2.48 17.01 23.41
CA PRO A 45 3.90 17.12 23.72
C PRO A 45 4.67 16.14 22.85
N ASP A 46 5.66 16.67 22.13
CA ASP A 46 6.63 15.90 21.37
C ASP A 46 7.13 14.74 22.22
N LYS A 47 6.69 13.52 21.93
CA LYS A 47 7.46 12.36 22.32
C LYS A 47 8.63 12.33 21.35
N GLU A 48 9.80 12.57 21.90
CA GLU A 48 11.09 12.46 21.25
C GLU A 48 11.09 11.27 20.29
N ASP A 49 11.29 11.55 19.01
CA ASP A 49 11.57 10.54 18.00
C ASP A 49 12.85 9.81 18.46
N PRO A 50 12.78 8.49 18.80
CA PRO A 50 13.95 7.77 19.27
C PRO A 50 15.05 7.63 18.22
N PHE A 51 14.86 8.16 17.01
CA PHE A 51 15.78 8.06 15.88
C PHE A 51 16.29 9.42 15.34
N GLY A 52 15.92 10.55 15.97
CA GLY A 52 16.62 11.83 15.84
C GLY A 52 16.81 12.39 14.43
N ASN A 53 15.82 12.34 13.56
CA ASN A 53 15.86 13.07 12.28
C ASN A 53 15.23 14.46 12.44
N GLU A 54 16.09 15.47 12.63
CA GLU A 54 15.75 16.90 12.61
C GLU A 54 15.52 17.43 11.17
N ASP A 55 14.67 16.80 10.38
CA ASP A 55 14.21 17.41 9.13
C ASP A 55 12.74 17.82 9.24
N ASN A 56 12.55 19.11 9.54
CA ASN A 56 11.28 19.84 9.64
C ASN A 56 10.54 19.94 8.29
N ASN A 57 10.57 18.91 7.46
CA ASN A 57 9.71 18.80 6.30
C ASN A 57 8.63 17.73 6.57
N VAL A 58 7.67 18.07 7.44
CA VAL A 58 6.50 17.24 7.69
C VAL A 58 5.65 17.31 6.42
N SER A 59 5.96 16.42 5.48
CA SER A 59 5.03 16.10 4.40
C SER A 59 3.79 15.48 5.05
N THR A 60 2.73 16.24 5.18
CA THR A 60 1.39 15.76 5.55
C THR A 60 0.76 14.95 4.41
N GLY A 61 1.59 14.45 3.49
CA GLY A 61 1.18 13.67 2.34
C GLY A 61 0.64 12.30 2.74
N ILE A 62 -0.49 11.94 2.18
CA ILE A 62 -0.95 10.55 2.17
C ILE A 62 0.12 9.76 1.41
N TYR A 63 0.77 8.78 2.05
CA TYR A 63 1.79 7.90 1.46
C TYR A 63 1.18 6.95 0.44
N VAL A 64 0.78 7.47 -0.71
CA VAL A 64 0.17 6.70 -1.80
C VAL A 64 1.20 6.42 -2.87
N LEU A 65 1.31 5.14 -3.27
CA LEU A 65 2.15 4.71 -4.39
C LEU A 65 1.68 5.31 -5.72
N GLU A 66 2.60 5.45 -6.64
CA GLU A 66 2.27 5.67 -8.04
C GLU A 66 1.45 4.49 -8.61
N LYS A 67 0.81 4.69 -9.76
CA LYS A 67 0.00 3.65 -10.43
C LYS A 67 0.81 2.38 -10.68
N GLY A 68 0.16 1.21 -10.59
CA GLY A 68 0.81 -0.08 -10.72
C GLY A 68 1.71 -0.23 -11.94
N GLU A 69 1.24 0.17 -13.13
CA GLU A 69 2.01 0.09 -14.38
C GLU A 69 3.28 0.97 -14.37
N LYS A 70 3.28 2.10 -13.66
CA LYS A 70 4.48 2.96 -13.52
C LYS A 70 5.49 2.32 -12.56
N LEU A 71 5.01 1.78 -11.44
CA LEU A 71 5.86 1.08 -10.50
C LEU A 71 6.49 -0.16 -11.14
N ASN A 72 5.72 -0.91 -11.93
CA ASN A 72 6.18 -2.10 -12.66
C ASN A 72 7.46 -1.84 -13.46
N GLN A 73 7.56 -0.72 -14.16
CA GLN A 73 8.72 -0.36 -14.97
C GLN A 73 10.02 -0.27 -14.15
N LYS A 74 9.92 -0.08 -12.83
CA LYS A 74 11.06 0.08 -11.93
C LYS A 74 11.42 -1.20 -11.19
N ILE A 75 10.49 -2.14 -11.06
CA ILE A 75 10.65 -3.38 -10.29
C ILE A 75 10.64 -4.66 -11.14
N LYS A 76 10.43 -4.57 -12.45
CA LYS A 76 10.24 -5.74 -13.33
C LYS A 76 11.40 -6.73 -13.35
N ASP A 77 12.60 -6.29 -13.05
CA ASP A 77 13.82 -7.10 -13.05
C ASP A 77 14.24 -7.55 -11.64
N ALA A 78 13.47 -7.18 -10.59
CA ALA A 78 13.75 -7.53 -9.20
C ALA A 78 13.59 -9.03 -8.94
N GLU A 79 14.39 -9.56 -8.01
CA GLU A 79 14.30 -10.93 -7.50
C GLU A 79 13.36 -11.01 -6.29
N SER A 80 13.32 -9.94 -5.47
CA SER A 80 12.35 -9.76 -4.41
C SER A 80 11.81 -8.33 -4.35
N VAL A 81 10.61 -8.14 -3.76
CA VAL A 81 10.06 -6.82 -3.45
C VAL A 81 9.58 -6.78 -2.01
N THR A 82 10.10 -5.83 -1.23
CA THR A 82 9.71 -5.63 0.17
C THR A 82 9.14 -4.24 0.39
N PHE A 83 7.90 -4.18 0.85
CA PHE A 83 7.28 -2.94 1.34
C PHE A 83 7.65 -2.74 2.82
N THR A 84 8.20 -1.57 3.15
CA THR A 84 8.74 -1.30 4.48
C THR A 84 8.57 0.16 4.88
N TRP A 85 8.92 0.48 6.12
CA TRP A 85 9.06 1.85 6.62
C TRP A 85 10.52 2.21 6.96
N LYS A 86 11.46 1.27 6.81
CA LYS A 86 12.88 1.49 7.11
C LYS A 86 13.47 2.51 6.15
N SER A 87 14.36 3.36 6.66
CA SER A 87 15.12 4.28 5.82
C SER A 87 16.02 3.55 4.84
N ALA A 88 16.22 4.14 3.68
CA ALA A 88 17.21 3.67 2.73
C ALA A 88 18.61 3.73 3.39
N PRO A 89 19.51 2.76 3.12
CA PRO A 89 20.89 2.81 3.58
C PRO A 89 21.59 4.11 3.14
N GLU A 90 22.54 4.57 3.96
CA GLU A 90 23.38 5.72 3.60
C GLU A 90 24.08 5.49 2.27
N GLY A 91 23.98 6.47 1.36
CA GLY A 91 24.57 6.38 0.02
C GLY A 91 23.74 5.57 -1.00
N ALA A 92 22.62 4.96 -0.62
CA ALA A 92 21.76 4.27 -1.55
C ALA A 92 21.16 5.23 -2.58
N VAL A 93 21.14 4.81 -3.86
CA VAL A 93 20.43 5.54 -4.91
C VAL A 93 18.94 5.24 -4.80
N THR A 94 18.16 6.28 -4.49
CA THR A 94 16.71 6.17 -4.33
C THR A 94 15.95 6.75 -5.51
N THR A 95 14.78 6.18 -5.79
CA THR A 95 13.84 6.67 -6.79
C THR A 95 12.50 6.98 -6.11
N ASP A 96 11.97 8.17 -6.32
CA ASP A 96 10.65 8.54 -5.84
C ASP A 96 9.56 7.75 -6.58
N VAL A 97 8.79 6.98 -5.81
CA VAL A 97 7.66 6.17 -6.27
C VAL A 97 6.32 6.59 -5.65
N SER A 98 6.30 7.74 -4.99
CA SER A 98 5.06 8.35 -4.51
C SER A 98 4.19 8.84 -5.68
N GLN A 99 2.87 8.85 -5.48
CA GLN A 99 1.91 9.34 -6.48
C GLN A 99 2.17 10.81 -6.84
N ASN A 100 2.44 11.63 -5.83
CA ASN A 100 2.59 13.08 -5.98
C ASN A 100 4.01 13.52 -6.34
N LYS A 101 4.96 12.57 -6.38
CA LYS A 101 6.39 12.87 -6.59
C LYS A 101 6.96 13.83 -5.53
N ASP A 102 6.56 13.63 -4.29
CA ASP A 102 6.94 14.44 -3.12
C ASP A 102 8.03 13.79 -2.24
N GLY A 103 8.56 12.63 -2.68
CA GLY A 103 9.58 11.89 -1.95
C GLY A 103 9.05 11.11 -0.74
N SER A 104 7.75 11.10 -0.50
CA SER A 104 7.16 10.40 0.67
C SER A 104 7.34 8.88 0.61
N ILE A 105 7.49 8.32 -0.58
CA ILE A 105 7.80 6.90 -0.78
C ILE A 105 8.96 6.78 -1.75
N VAL A 106 10.00 6.09 -1.34
CA VAL A 106 11.17 5.84 -2.18
C VAL A 106 11.38 4.35 -2.42
N LEU A 107 12.03 4.06 -3.55
CA LEU A 107 12.49 2.75 -3.95
C LEU A 107 14.01 2.75 -4.03
N TRP A 108 14.65 1.69 -3.56
CA TRP A 108 16.06 1.38 -3.85
C TRP A 108 16.24 -0.09 -4.11
N ASN A 109 17.32 -0.45 -4.80
CA ASN A 109 17.70 -1.82 -5.07
C ASN A 109 19.00 -2.15 -4.34
N ASP A 110 19.10 -3.39 -3.87
CA ASP A 110 20.27 -3.97 -3.24
C ASP A 110 20.42 -5.40 -3.76
N ASP A 111 21.36 -5.62 -4.67
CA ASP A 111 21.72 -6.91 -5.29
C ASP A 111 20.52 -7.78 -5.73
N GLY A 112 19.58 -7.17 -6.46
CA GLY A 112 18.36 -7.84 -6.96
C GLY A 112 17.15 -7.68 -6.04
N ASP A 113 17.34 -7.36 -4.77
CA ASP A 113 16.28 -7.07 -3.84
C ASP A 113 15.79 -5.62 -3.97
N CYS A 114 14.50 -5.44 -4.14
CA CYS A 114 13.88 -4.13 -4.26
C CYS A 114 13.10 -3.76 -2.99
N TYR A 115 13.41 -2.62 -2.44
CA TYR A 115 12.76 -2.08 -1.25
C TYR A 115 11.92 -0.85 -1.60
N ILE A 116 10.68 -0.82 -1.13
CA ILE A 116 9.77 0.32 -1.29
C ILE A 116 9.38 0.80 0.10
N SER A 117 9.74 2.04 0.43
CA SER A 117 9.68 2.52 1.80
C SER A 117 9.04 3.90 1.94
N SER A 118 8.22 4.05 2.99
CA SER A 118 7.77 5.35 3.50
C SER A 118 8.86 6.09 4.27
N GLN A 119 9.98 5.44 4.57
CA GLN A 119 11.12 5.97 5.35
C GLN A 119 10.74 6.54 6.73
N ARG A 120 9.53 6.26 7.21
CA ARG A 120 9.02 6.76 8.47
C ARG A 120 8.47 5.60 9.31
N ALA A 121 9.00 5.42 10.51
CA ALA A 121 8.63 4.34 11.41
C ALA A 121 7.12 4.26 11.64
N GLY A 122 6.55 3.07 11.41
CA GLY A 122 5.12 2.81 11.58
C GLY A 122 4.21 3.37 10.48
N GLN A 123 4.75 4.12 9.52
CA GLN A 123 3.96 4.67 8.42
C GLN A 123 3.63 3.59 7.38
N VAL A 124 2.36 3.34 7.18
CA VAL A 124 1.84 2.41 6.17
C VAL A 124 1.87 3.07 4.79
N ILE A 125 2.14 2.28 3.77
CA ILE A 125 2.10 2.67 2.35
C ILE A 125 0.73 2.30 1.79
N TYR A 126 0.00 3.28 1.26
CA TYR A 126 -1.27 3.06 0.58
C TYR A 126 -1.06 2.72 -0.89
N MET A 127 -1.64 1.62 -1.35
CA MET A 127 -1.64 1.30 -2.77
C MET A 127 -2.51 2.29 -3.55
N ASN A 128 -2.11 2.57 -4.80
CA ASN A 128 -2.90 3.41 -5.70
C ASN A 128 -4.24 2.73 -6.02
N ALA A 129 -5.30 3.51 -6.21
CA ALA A 129 -6.59 2.98 -6.66
C ALA A 129 -6.46 2.15 -7.94
N ILE A 130 -5.53 2.52 -8.84
CA ILE A 130 -5.18 1.80 -10.05
C ILE A 130 -3.84 1.07 -9.82
N SER A 131 -3.94 -0.13 -9.25
CA SER A 131 -2.80 -1.02 -8.97
C SER A 131 -2.63 -2.14 -10.00
N SER A 132 -3.40 -2.06 -11.11
CA SER A 132 -3.29 -3.00 -12.21
C SER A 132 -1.88 -3.11 -12.76
N LYS A 133 -1.52 -4.32 -13.21
CA LYS A 133 -0.22 -4.66 -13.83
C LYS A 133 1.01 -4.42 -12.96
N MET A 134 0.88 -4.19 -11.65
CA MET A 134 2.00 -3.80 -10.77
C MET A 134 3.17 -4.77 -10.82
N PHE A 135 2.92 -6.07 -10.85
CA PHE A 135 3.95 -7.12 -10.94
C PHE A 135 3.91 -7.89 -12.26
N LYS A 136 3.21 -7.36 -13.27
CA LYS A 136 3.09 -8.02 -14.58
C LYS A 136 4.45 -8.26 -15.22
N ASN A 137 4.71 -9.52 -15.65
CA ASN A 137 5.97 -9.93 -16.27
C ASN A 137 7.22 -9.74 -15.39
N CYS A 138 7.09 -9.65 -14.06
CA CYS A 138 8.22 -9.70 -13.14
C CYS A 138 8.72 -11.17 -13.05
N ARG A 139 9.42 -11.62 -14.07
CA ARG A 139 9.75 -13.04 -14.29
C ARG A 139 10.75 -13.60 -13.29
N ASN A 140 11.65 -12.75 -12.78
CA ASN A 140 12.69 -13.15 -11.81
C ASN A 140 12.15 -13.13 -10.36
N LEU A 141 11.00 -12.52 -10.13
CA LEU A 141 10.46 -12.28 -8.79
C LEU A 141 10.06 -13.59 -8.12
N THR A 142 10.72 -13.89 -7.00
CA THR A 142 10.49 -15.11 -6.20
C THR A 142 9.72 -14.84 -4.92
N GLU A 143 9.78 -13.60 -4.40
CA GLU A 143 9.16 -13.21 -3.14
C GLU A 143 8.61 -11.77 -3.19
N ILE A 144 7.45 -11.56 -2.56
CA ILE A 144 6.89 -10.24 -2.30
C ILE A 144 6.45 -10.18 -0.83
N ASN A 145 6.93 -9.18 -0.10
CA ASN A 145 6.54 -8.93 1.28
C ASN A 145 5.60 -7.72 1.37
N PHE A 146 4.31 -7.99 1.64
CA PHE A 146 3.25 -7.00 1.72
C PHE A 146 2.93 -6.48 3.14
N LYS A 147 3.82 -6.66 4.11
CA LYS A 147 3.49 -6.37 5.52
C LYS A 147 3.21 -4.90 5.85
N ASN A 148 3.69 -3.97 5.04
CA ASN A 148 3.57 -2.53 5.33
C ASN A 148 2.73 -1.79 4.29
N ILE A 149 1.64 -2.41 3.84
CA ILE A 149 0.73 -1.81 2.86
C ILE A 149 -0.71 -1.74 3.36
N ASP A 150 -1.47 -0.84 2.76
CA ASP A 150 -2.93 -0.79 2.83
C ASP A 150 -3.50 -0.77 1.41
N THR A 151 -4.40 -1.70 1.12
CA THR A 151 -5.03 -1.87 -0.19
C THR A 151 -6.50 -1.43 -0.20
N SER A 152 -6.99 -0.85 0.89
CA SER A 152 -8.41 -0.51 1.06
C SER A 152 -8.97 0.47 0.02
N ALA A 153 -8.09 1.29 -0.59
CA ALA A 153 -8.47 2.24 -1.64
C ALA A 153 -8.37 1.68 -3.07
N VAL A 154 -7.92 0.43 -3.23
CA VAL A 154 -7.71 -0.14 -4.58
C VAL A 154 -9.04 -0.51 -5.22
N VAL A 155 -9.21 -0.11 -6.48
CA VAL A 155 -10.37 -0.38 -7.32
C VAL A 155 -10.02 -1.35 -8.45
N ASP A 156 -8.82 -1.23 -9.03
CA ASP A 156 -8.35 -2.03 -10.15
C ASP A 156 -7.07 -2.81 -9.80
N MET A 157 -7.19 -4.15 -9.76
CA MET A 157 -6.10 -5.12 -9.58
C MET A 157 -5.91 -6.01 -10.82
N SER A 158 -6.48 -5.63 -11.98
CA SER A 158 -6.39 -6.43 -13.20
C SER A 158 -4.94 -6.68 -13.59
N GLN A 159 -4.61 -7.92 -13.95
CA GLN A 159 -3.27 -8.35 -14.34
C GLN A 159 -2.17 -8.05 -13.30
N MET A 160 -2.52 -7.82 -12.04
CA MET A 160 -1.55 -7.39 -11.02
C MET A 160 -0.40 -8.38 -10.87
N PHE A 161 -0.66 -9.67 -10.93
CA PHE A 161 0.30 -10.78 -10.83
C PHE A 161 0.35 -11.62 -12.12
N TYR A 162 0.23 -10.98 -13.27
CA TYR A 162 0.18 -11.66 -14.57
C TYR A 162 1.57 -12.10 -15.03
N ALA A 163 1.72 -13.36 -15.46
CA ALA A 163 2.92 -13.92 -16.08
C ALA A 163 4.22 -13.72 -15.24
N MET A 164 4.18 -14.16 -13.98
CA MET A 164 5.30 -14.20 -13.06
C MET A 164 5.87 -15.63 -13.06
N ASP A 165 7.02 -15.82 -13.69
CA ASP A 165 7.55 -17.17 -14.00
C ASP A 165 8.17 -17.87 -12.78
N SER A 166 8.60 -17.13 -11.73
CA SER A 166 9.40 -17.66 -10.63
C SER A 166 8.68 -17.72 -9.28
N ILE A 167 7.56 -17.01 -9.11
CA ILE A 167 6.86 -16.96 -7.83
C ILE A 167 6.06 -18.23 -7.56
N LYS A 168 6.32 -18.88 -6.43
CA LYS A 168 5.67 -20.15 -6.07
C LYS A 168 4.49 -19.98 -5.12
N THR A 169 4.52 -18.92 -4.33
CA THR A 169 3.51 -18.63 -3.31
C THR A 169 3.32 -17.13 -3.20
N LEU A 170 2.06 -16.68 -3.09
CA LEU A 170 1.70 -15.32 -2.78
C LEU A 170 0.90 -15.28 -1.48
N ASP A 171 1.27 -14.40 -0.57
CA ASP A 171 0.49 -14.13 0.65
C ASP A 171 -0.21 -12.77 0.51
N LEU A 172 -1.49 -12.81 0.20
CA LEU A 172 -2.40 -11.66 0.07
C LEU A 172 -3.38 -11.59 1.25
N SER A 173 -3.07 -12.25 2.36
CA SER A 173 -3.96 -12.31 3.53
C SER A 173 -4.19 -10.94 4.17
N SER A 174 -3.29 -9.98 3.96
CA SER A 174 -3.41 -8.59 4.42
C SER A 174 -4.24 -7.70 3.48
N PHE A 175 -4.59 -8.17 2.28
CA PHE A 175 -5.29 -7.34 1.31
C PHE A 175 -6.75 -7.09 1.72
N ASN A 176 -7.13 -5.83 1.75
CA ASN A 176 -8.53 -5.40 1.80
C ASN A 176 -9.02 -5.16 0.37
N THR A 177 -9.94 -5.97 -0.09
CA THR A 177 -10.48 -5.94 -1.47
C THR A 177 -11.91 -5.46 -1.54
N SER A 178 -12.42 -4.84 -0.48
CA SER A 178 -13.83 -4.42 -0.38
C SER A 178 -14.25 -3.40 -1.46
N ASN A 179 -13.29 -2.65 -2.01
CA ASN A 179 -13.52 -1.65 -3.05
C ASN A 179 -13.03 -2.10 -4.44
N VAL A 180 -12.50 -3.33 -4.57
CA VAL A 180 -11.98 -3.82 -5.85
C VAL A 180 -13.12 -4.19 -6.79
N GLU A 181 -13.10 -3.62 -7.99
CA GLU A 181 -14.08 -3.83 -9.05
C GLU A 181 -13.52 -4.69 -10.19
N ASP A 182 -12.21 -4.64 -10.46
CA ASP A 182 -11.58 -5.40 -11.54
C ASP A 182 -10.38 -6.22 -11.04
N VAL A 183 -10.46 -7.55 -11.25
CA VAL A 183 -9.39 -8.52 -10.98
C VAL A 183 -9.09 -9.37 -12.21
N SER A 184 -9.53 -8.94 -13.41
CA SER A 184 -9.39 -9.70 -14.64
C SER A 184 -7.94 -10.11 -14.89
N GLN A 185 -7.73 -11.40 -15.18
CA GLN A 185 -6.42 -12.01 -15.44
C GLN A 185 -5.37 -11.79 -14.32
N MET A 186 -5.81 -11.55 -13.08
CA MET A 186 -4.90 -11.19 -11.96
C MET A 186 -3.77 -12.20 -11.79
N PHE A 187 -4.03 -13.51 -11.95
CA PHE A 187 -3.06 -14.58 -11.78
C PHE A 187 -2.76 -15.36 -13.06
N TYR A 188 -3.17 -14.86 -14.22
CA TYR A 188 -2.99 -15.57 -15.48
C TYR A 188 -1.50 -15.75 -15.83
N GLY A 189 -1.14 -16.91 -16.39
CA GLY A 189 0.20 -17.16 -16.92
C GLY A 189 1.28 -17.37 -15.87
N ASN A 190 0.95 -17.87 -14.67
CA ASN A 190 1.91 -18.16 -13.60
C ASN A 190 2.23 -19.66 -13.51
N PRO A 191 3.20 -20.17 -14.27
CA PRO A 191 3.39 -21.62 -14.45
C PRO A 191 3.84 -22.35 -13.17
N VAL A 192 4.46 -21.65 -12.22
CA VAL A 192 4.97 -22.25 -10.99
C VAL A 192 4.21 -21.84 -9.73
N LEU A 193 3.28 -20.91 -9.83
CA LEU A 193 2.47 -20.47 -8.69
C LEU A 193 1.52 -21.60 -8.26
N LYS A 194 1.76 -22.13 -7.06
CA LYS A 194 1.00 -23.28 -6.53
C LYS A 194 -0.05 -22.89 -5.51
N THR A 195 0.19 -21.84 -4.75
CA THR A 195 -0.66 -21.45 -3.63
C THR A 195 -0.72 -19.94 -3.51
N THR A 196 -1.93 -19.44 -3.34
CA THR A 196 -2.17 -18.04 -2.99
C THR A 196 -3.05 -18.01 -1.75
N TYR A 197 -2.62 -17.29 -0.71
CA TYR A 197 -3.40 -17.04 0.48
C TYR A 197 -4.17 -15.73 0.27
N VAL A 198 -5.48 -15.79 0.41
CA VAL A 198 -6.36 -14.62 0.20
C VAL A 198 -7.38 -14.52 1.32
N MET A 199 -7.87 -13.31 1.58
CA MET A 199 -9.02 -13.11 2.44
C MET A 199 -10.30 -13.50 1.69
N ASP A 200 -11.33 -13.97 2.41
CA ASP A 200 -12.64 -14.40 1.86
C ASP A 200 -13.28 -13.43 0.87
N GLN A 201 -12.93 -12.16 0.92
CA GLN A 201 -13.50 -11.13 0.05
C GLN A 201 -13.05 -11.27 -1.40
N ILE A 202 -11.82 -11.72 -1.68
CA ILE A 202 -11.34 -11.96 -3.05
C ILE A 202 -12.12 -13.10 -3.71
N LEU A 203 -12.52 -14.11 -2.94
CA LEU A 203 -13.25 -15.27 -3.46
C LEU A 203 -14.66 -14.95 -3.95
N LYS A 204 -15.20 -13.78 -3.63
CA LYS A 204 -16.54 -13.35 -4.13
C LYS A 204 -16.50 -12.73 -5.52
N ILE A 205 -15.31 -12.43 -6.02
CA ILE A 205 -15.13 -11.93 -7.37
C ILE A 205 -14.98 -13.18 -8.24
N GLU A 206 -15.94 -13.43 -9.11
CA GLU A 206 -16.16 -14.62 -9.95
C GLU A 206 -14.89 -15.43 -10.28
N GLU A 207 -14.83 -16.68 -9.82
CA GLU A 207 -13.68 -17.61 -9.98
C GLU A 207 -13.22 -17.72 -11.44
N ASP A 208 -14.13 -17.62 -12.41
CA ASP A 208 -13.88 -17.74 -13.85
C ASP A 208 -12.97 -16.64 -14.42
N LYS A 209 -12.80 -15.53 -13.70
CA LYS A 209 -11.95 -14.41 -14.15
C LYS A 209 -10.50 -14.51 -13.67
N PHE A 210 -10.21 -15.40 -12.73
CA PHE A 210 -8.88 -15.52 -12.13
C PHE A 210 -7.93 -16.43 -12.89
N ILE A 211 -8.44 -17.51 -13.49
CA ILE A 211 -7.63 -18.65 -13.91
C ILE A 211 -8.18 -19.24 -15.20
N GLU A 212 -7.47 -19.08 -16.30
CA GLU A 212 -7.86 -19.77 -17.55
C GLU A 212 -7.18 -21.11 -17.79
N GLU A 213 -6.04 -21.48 -17.18
CA GLU A 213 -5.29 -22.70 -17.60
C GLU A 213 -4.56 -23.52 -16.53
N HIS A 214 -4.44 -23.13 -15.26
CA HIS A 214 -3.72 -23.94 -14.26
C HIS A 214 -4.47 -24.02 -12.92
N PRO A 215 -4.46 -25.18 -12.24
CA PRO A 215 -5.11 -25.36 -10.95
C PRO A 215 -4.33 -24.63 -9.84
N LEU A 216 -4.55 -23.34 -9.68
CA LEU A 216 -4.05 -22.56 -8.57
C LEU A 216 -4.83 -22.96 -7.31
N LYS A 217 -4.13 -23.36 -6.27
CA LYS A 217 -4.76 -23.59 -4.97
C LYS A 217 -4.93 -22.25 -4.26
N ILE A 218 -6.15 -21.76 -4.22
CA ILE A 218 -6.53 -20.61 -3.41
C ILE A 218 -6.86 -21.09 -2.00
N VAL A 219 -6.22 -20.52 -0.99
CA VAL A 219 -6.46 -20.83 0.43
C VAL A 219 -7.09 -19.61 1.09
N ALA A 220 -8.38 -19.70 1.40
CA ALA A 220 -9.03 -18.70 2.23
C ALA A 220 -8.48 -18.75 3.65
N MET A 221 -8.06 -17.61 4.18
CA MET A 221 -7.65 -17.48 5.57
C MET A 221 -8.87 -17.13 6.42
N PRO A 222 -9.15 -17.89 7.48
CA PRO A 222 -10.22 -17.54 8.42
C PRO A 222 -9.93 -16.20 9.09
N LYS A 223 -11.01 -15.44 9.35
CA LYS A 223 -10.97 -14.17 10.09
C LYS A 223 -10.50 -14.35 11.52
#